data_f3e095c8ad27d8b9d41ee61f3d7a7ee8
#
_entry.id   f3e095c8ad27d8b9d41ee61f3d7a7ee8
#
_cell.length_a   1.000
_cell.length_b   1.000
_cell.length_c   1.000
_cell.angle_alpha   90.00
_cell.angle_beta   90.00
_cell.angle_gamma   90.00
#
_symmetry.space_group_name_H-M   'P 1'
#
loop_
_entity.id
_entity.type
_entity.pdbx_description
1 polymer ?
#
loop_
_entity_poly.entity_id
_entity_poly.type
_entity_poly.pdbx_seq_one_letter_code
_entity_poly.pdbx_strand_id
1 'polypeptide(L)'
;MEIQINNMNLNDLESICSNLEKDFDDFWNYNILKNELQNPNSIYFVAKDKNNNILGFAGILKILDEADITNIVVKKDYRNKGIGTMLLKHLILEAKKQNLLTI
;
A
#
# COMPACT_ATOMS: atom_id res chain seq x y z
N MET A 1 -13.75 9.05 10.74
CA MET A 1 -12.82 7.96 11.06
C MET A 1 -11.40 8.46 10.90
N GLU A 2 -10.60 8.27 11.92
CA GLU A 2 -9.21 8.73 11.91
C GLU A 2 -8.33 7.69 11.23
N ILE A 3 -7.61 8.11 10.19
CA ILE A 3 -6.78 7.21 9.40
C ILE A 3 -5.37 7.78 9.32
N GLN A 4 -4.39 6.94 9.62
CA GLN A 4 -2.97 7.28 9.49
C GLN A 4 -2.37 6.53 8.31
N ILE A 5 -1.57 7.23 7.52
CA ILE A 5 -0.83 6.64 6.40
C ILE A 5 0.65 6.61 6.79
N ASN A 6 1.21 5.43 6.80
CA ASN A 6 2.62 5.19 7.16
C ASN A 6 3.29 4.30 6.14
N ASN A 7 4.61 4.27 6.15
CA ASN A 7 5.34 3.30 5.36
C ASN A 7 4.96 1.89 5.81
N MET A 8 4.70 1.02 4.86
CA MET A 8 4.38 -0.37 5.14
C MET A 8 5.65 -1.17 5.37
N ASN A 9 5.67 -1.96 6.43
CA ASN A 9 6.80 -2.84 6.73
C ASN A 9 6.36 -4.31 6.73
N LEU A 10 7.32 -5.20 6.91
CA LEU A 10 7.04 -6.63 6.88
C LEU A 10 6.12 -7.06 8.02
N ASN A 11 6.21 -6.42 9.18
CA ASN A 11 5.31 -6.72 10.30
C ASN A 11 3.85 -6.40 9.95
N ASP A 12 3.62 -5.35 9.17
CA ASP A 12 2.28 -5.02 8.70
C ASP A 12 1.72 -6.14 7.83
N LEU A 13 2.53 -6.66 6.91
CA LEU A 13 2.13 -7.78 6.07
C LEU A 13 1.85 -9.03 6.90
N GLU A 14 2.72 -9.32 7.86
CA GLU A 14 2.55 -10.49 8.75
C GLU A 14 1.21 -10.43 9.49
N SER A 15 0.79 -9.23 9.89
CA SER A 15 -0.46 -9.07 10.66
C SER A 15 -1.72 -9.36 9.84
N ILE A 16 -1.64 -9.29 8.51
CA ILE A 16 -2.79 -9.51 7.64
C ILE A 16 -2.65 -10.73 6.73
N CYS A 17 -1.50 -11.43 6.77
CA CYS A 17 -1.19 -12.47 5.79
C CYS A 17 -2.22 -13.62 5.78
N SER A 18 -2.81 -13.97 6.91
CA SER A 18 -3.80 -15.03 6.98
C SER A 18 -5.17 -14.62 6.43
N ASN A 19 -5.39 -13.32 6.27
CA ASN A 19 -6.68 -12.77 5.85
C ASN A 19 -6.62 -12.02 4.51
N LEU A 20 -5.50 -12.10 3.80
CA LEU A 20 -5.32 -11.36 2.54
C LEU A 20 -6.43 -11.67 1.54
N GLU A 21 -6.67 -12.95 1.32
CA GLU A 21 -7.65 -13.41 0.34
C GLU A 21 -9.07 -13.05 0.76
N LYS A 22 -9.37 -13.23 2.04
CA LYS A 22 -10.70 -13.02 2.58
C LYS A 22 -11.08 -11.54 2.69
N ASP A 23 -10.17 -10.73 3.25
CA ASP A 23 -10.46 -9.36 3.63
C ASP A 23 -10.04 -8.32 2.59
N PHE A 24 -9.08 -8.65 1.73
CA PHE A 24 -8.56 -7.74 0.73
C PHE A 24 -8.88 -8.24 -0.67
N ASP A 25 -7.90 -8.75 -1.38
CA ASP A 25 -8.09 -9.31 -2.71
C ASP A 25 -7.27 -10.58 -2.85
N ASP A 26 -7.78 -11.52 -3.64
CA ASP A 26 -7.12 -12.79 -3.88
C ASP A 26 -5.98 -12.73 -4.91
N PHE A 27 -5.78 -11.58 -5.56
CA PHE A 27 -4.67 -11.38 -6.51
C PHE A 27 -3.31 -11.36 -5.84
N TRP A 28 -3.25 -10.89 -4.58
CA TRP A 28 -2.01 -10.64 -3.89
C TRP A 28 -1.84 -11.64 -2.76
N ASN A 29 -0.84 -12.49 -2.87
CA ASN A 29 -0.53 -13.42 -1.80
C ASN A 29 0.68 -12.93 -1.00
N TYR A 30 0.92 -13.59 0.11
CA TYR A 30 1.99 -13.23 1.03
C TYR A 30 3.37 -13.14 0.35
N ASN A 31 3.71 -14.15 -0.45
CA ASN A 31 5.04 -14.21 -1.08
C ASN A 31 5.26 -13.08 -2.08
N ILE A 32 4.24 -12.76 -2.86
CA ILE A 32 4.31 -11.66 -3.81
C ILE A 32 4.52 -10.33 -3.08
N LEU A 33 3.73 -10.07 -2.04
CA LEU A 33 3.82 -8.83 -1.27
C LEU A 33 5.13 -8.75 -0.50
N LYS A 34 5.59 -9.86 0.05
CA LYS A 34 6.88 -9.91 0.75
C LYS A 34 8.03 -9.53 -0.19
N ASN A 35 8.04 -10.08 -1.40
CA ASN A 35 9.06 -9.76 -2.39
C ASN A 35 9.01 -8.27 -2.76
N GLU A 36 7.80 -7.72 -2.92
CA GLU A 36 7.62 -6.30 -3.22
C GLU A 36 8.15 -5.42 -2.08
N LEU A 37 7.82 -5.74 -0.85
CA LEU A 37 8.28 -4.97 0.31
C LEU A 37 9.80 -5.02 0.49
N GLN A 38 10.44 -6.09 0.04
CA GLN A 38 11.89 -6.26 0.13
C GLN A 38 12.63 -5.69 -1.07
N ASN A 39 11.93 -5.29 -2.12
CA ASN A 39 12.56 -4.69 -3.30
C ASN A 39 12.94 -3.24 -2.98
N PRO A 40 14.23 -2.88 -3.11
CA PRO A 40 14.67 -1.51 -2.78
C PRO A 40 14.06 -0.43 -3.68
N ASN A 41 13.51 -0.81 -4.82
CA ASN A 41 12.86 0.14 -5.73
C ASN A 41 11.35 0.24 -5.50
N SER A 42 10.81 -0.51 -4.53
CA SER A 42 9.40 -0.43 -4.17
C SER A 42 9.19 0.52 -3.01
N ILE A 43 8.09 1.27 -3.07
CA ILE A 43 7.65 2.14 -1.97
C ILE A 43 6.22 1.77 -1.66
N TYR A 44 5.95 1.34 -0.43
CA TYR A 44 4.63 0.93 0.01
C TYR A 44 4.16 1.75 1.19
N PHE A 45 2.90 2.15 1.15
CA PHE A 45 2.22 2.80 2.27
C PHE A 45 1.07 1.92 2.75
N VAL A 46 0.78 2.03 4.04
CA VAL A 46 -0.33 1.32 4.69
C VAL A 46 -1.23 2.33 5.36
N ALA A 47 -2.54 2.11 5.27
CA ALA A 47 -3.54 2.91 5.96
C ALA A 47 -4.01 2.15 7.20
N LYS A 48 -3.95 2.80 8.35
CA LYS A 48 -4.34 2.22 9.64
C LYS A 48 -5.35 3.08 10.35
N ASP A 49 -6.25 2.45 11.09
CA ASP A 49 -7.15 3.18 12.00
C ASP A 49 -6.42 3.49 13.32
N LYS A 50 -7.11 4.14 14.25
CA LYS A 50 -6.54 4.51 15.55
C LYS A 50 -6.12 3.32 16.41
N ASN A 51 -6.62 2.13 16.12
CA ASN A 51 -6.30 0.89 16.83
C ASN A 51 -5.22 0.07 16.11
N ASN A 52 -4.57 0.66 15.11
CA ASN A 52 -3.54 0.02 14.29
C ASN A 52 -4.06 -1.12 13.42
N ASN A 53 -5.36 -1.17 13.16
CA ASN A 53 -5.92 -2.11 12.20
C ASN A 53 -5.60 -1.63 10.78
N ILE A 54 -5.14 -2.55 9.94
CA ILE A 54 -4.79 -2.23 8.57
C ILE A 54 -6.05 -2.22 7.72
N LEU A 55 -6.32 -1.08 7.09
CA LEU A 55 -7.50 -0.87 6.26
C LEU A 55 -7.19 -0.95 4.78
N GLY A 56 -5.93 -0.77 4.40
CA GLY A 56 -5.52 -0.84 3.01
C GLY A 56 -4.02 -0.61 2.87
N PHE A 57 -3.53 -0.87 1.69
CA PHE A 57 -2.13 -0.62 1.35
C PHE A 57 -2.01 -0.31 -0.14
N ALA A 58 -0.91 0.34 -0.49
CA ALA A 58 -0.65 0.69 -1.88
C ALA A 58 0.85 0.80 -2.12
N GLY A 59 1.27 0.55 -3.34
CA GLY A 59 2.68 0.58 -3.68
C GLY A 59 2.97 1.10 -5.06
N ILE A 60 4.18 1.62 -5.22
CA ILE A 60 4.75 1.98 -6.51
C ILE A 60 6.10 1.28 -6.66
N LEU A 61 6.48 1.05 -7.91
CA LEU A 61 7.80 0.54 -8.27
C LEU A 61 8.51 1.62 -9.07
N LYS A 62 9.71 1.98 -8.63
CA LYS A 62 10.56 2.95 -9.33
C LYS A 62 11.30 2.24 -10.44
N ILE A 63 11.18 2.75 -11.67
CA ILE A 63 11.92 2.25 -12.83
C ILE A 63 12.57 3.46 -13.47
N LEU A 64 13.88 3.61 -13.29
CA LEU A 64 14.64 4.80 -13.73
C LEU A 64 14.04 6.05 -13.05
N ASP A 65 13.53 7.00 -13.83
CA ASP A 65 12.93 8.23 -13.32
C ASP A 65 11.40 8.21 -13.35
N GLU A 66 10.81 7.01 -13.51
CA GLU A 66 9.36 6.83 -13.55
C GLU A 66 8.91 6.00 -12.34
N ALA A 67 7.62 6.09 -12.05
CA ALA A 67 7.00 5.28 -11.01
C ALA A 67 5.75 4.60 -11.56
N ASP A 68 5.66 3.29 -11.39
CA ASP A 68 4.48 2.52 -11.75
C ASP A 68 3.71 2.15 -10.49
N ILE A 69 2.40 2.41 -10.49
CA ILE A 69 1.55 1.94 -9.39
C ILE A 69 1.40 0.43 -9.54
N THR A 70 1.88 -0.32 -8.55
CA THR A 70 1.80 -1.77 -8.58
C THR A 70 0.49 -2.29 -8.02
N ASN A 71 -0.04 -1.61 -6.99
CA ASN A 71 -1.37 -1.94 -6.47
C ASN A 71 -1.91 -0.81 -5.61
N ILE A 72 -3.23 -0.82 -5.42
CA ILE A 72 -3.95 -0.05 -4.40
C ILE A 72 -5.04 -1.00 -3.92
N VAL A 73 -4.94 -1.45 -2.68
CA VAL A 73 -5.84 -2.46 -2.14
C VAL A 73 -6.47 -1.94 -0.86
N VAL A 74 -7.79 -1.99 -0.77
CA VAL A 74 -8.54 -1.56 0.41
C VAL A 74 -9.33 -2.75 0.94
N LYS A 75 -9.32 -2.92 2.26
CA LYS A 75 -10.10 -3.95 2.94
C LYS A 75 -11.56 -3.87 2.51
N LYS A 76 -12.16 -5.02 2.19
CA LYS A 76 -13.50 -5.07 1.56
C LYS A 76 -14.54 -4.26 2.31
N ASP A 77 -14.56 -4.33 3.64
CA ASP A 77 -15.53 -3.63 4.46
C ASP A 77 -15.30 -2.13 4.56
N TYR A 78 -14.18 -1.65 4.06
CA TYR A 78 -13.79 -0.23 4.15
C TYR A 78 -13.70 0.45 2.80
N ARG A 79 -14.22 -0.19 1.76
CA ARG A 79 -14.24 0.40 0.42
C ARG A 79 -15.29 1.52 0.35
N ASN A 80 -15.11 2.41 -0.63
CA ASN A 80 -15.97 3.58 -0.86
C ASN A 80 -15.97 4.58 0.29
N LYS A 81 -14.88 4.64 1.06
CA LYS A 81 -14.69 5.60 2.15
C LYS A 81 -13.52 6.55 1.93
N GLY A 82 -12.96 6.54 0.72
CA GLY A 82 -11.85 7.44 0.37
C GLY A 82 -10.46 6.97 0.77
N ILE A 83 -10.32 5.76 1.30
CA ILE A 83 -9.02 5.24 1.75
C ILE A 83 -8.07 5.05 0.58
N GLY A 84 -8.55 4.48 -0.53
CA GLY A 84 -7.75 4.32 -1.75
C GLY A 84 -7.23 5.65 -2.26
N THR A 85 -8.08 6.68 -2.22
CA THR A 85 -7.69 8.04 -2.63
C THR A 85 -6.62 8.61 -1.71
N MET A 86 -6.72 8.39 -0.40
CA MET A 86 -5.70 8.83 0.55
C MET A 86 -4.35 8.16 0.27
N LEU A 87 -4.38 6.86 0.03
CA LEU A 87 -3.17 6.11 -0.32
C LEU A 87 -2.56 6.61 -1.62
N LEU A 88 -3.38 6.82 -2.65
CA LEU A 88 -2.92 7.33 -3.93
C LEU A 88 -2.26 8.69 -3.79
N LYS A 89 -2.86 9.59 -3.01
CA LYS A 89 -2.28 10.92 -2.78
C LYS A 89 -0.91 10.84 -2.13
N HIS A 90 -0.74 9.93 -1.18
CA HIS A 90 0.56 9.73 -0.54
C HIS A 90 1.60 9.19 -1.51
N LEU A 91 1.21 8.26 -2.40
CA LEU A 91 2.10 7.75 -3.43
C LEU A 91 2.54 8.86 -4.38
N ILE A 92 1.61 9.72 -4.81
CA ILE A 92 1.91 10.83 -5.71
C ILE A 92 2.86 11.82 -5.04
N LEU A 93 2.62 12.15 -3.77
CA LEU A 93 3.50 13.05 -3.03
C LEU A 93 4.91 12.47 -2.91
N GLU A 94 5.02 11.18 -2.65
CA GLU A 94 6.32 10.51 -2.54
C GLU A 94 7.04 10.51 -3.89
N ALA A 95 6.32 10.25 -4.98
CA ALA A 95 6.89 10.27 -6.32
C ALA A 95 7.43 11.66 -6.65
N LYS A 96 6.69 12.72 -6.34
CA LYS A 96 7.13 14.11 -6.54
C LYS A 96 8.36 14.42 -5.69
N LYS A 97 8.38 13.97 -4.47
CA LYS A 97 9.47 14.18 -3.54
C LYS A 97 10.78 13.56 -4.05
N GLN A 98 10.68 12.45 -4.78
CA GLN A 98 11.82 11.75 -5.37
C GLN A 98 12.09 12.15 -6.81
N ASN A 99 11.41 13.20 -7.31
CA ASN A 99 11.57 13.71 -8.67
C ASN A 99 11.26 12.69 -9.76
N LEU A 100 10.28 11.84 -9.52
CA LEU A 100 9.82 10.89 -10.53
C LEU A 100 8.89 11.59 -11.51
N LEU A 101 9.08 11.34 -12.79
CA LEU A 101 8.41 12.09 -13.85
C LEU A 101 6.95 11.69 -14.06
N THR A 102 6.64 10.41 -13.91
CA THR A 102 5.30 9.88 -14.11
C THR A 102 4.96 8.86 -13.06
N ILE A 103 3.68 8.68 -12.86
CA ILE A 103 3.18 7.70 -11.92
C ILE A 103 1.96 6.98 -12.52
#